data_dcd2ab28b4a80bd25de4ad6d122e0680
#
_entry.id   dcd2ab28b4a80bd25de4ad6d122e0680
#
_cell.length_a   1.000
_cell.length_b   1.000
_cell.length_c   1.000
_cell.angle_alpha   90.00
_cell.angle_beta   90.00
_cell.angle_gamma   90.00
#
_symmetry.space_group_name_H-M   'P 1'
#
loop_
_entity.id
_entity.type
_entity.pdbx_description
1 polymer ?
#
loop_
_entity_poly.entity_id
_entity_poly.type
_entity_poly.pdbx_seq_one_letter_code
_entity_poly.pdbx_strand_id
1 'polypeptide(L)'
;MRVEVFYVPNCPHHPTAVSQLKAVLRAEGIPVEIHEVSVTNTKAAQELRFRGSPTVKINGRDIAGESQEPESFALACRIYAGAKEVGLPPIEMMQSAVREARKGETT
;
A
#
# COMPACT_ATOMS: atom_id res chain seq x y z
N MET A 1 7.22 -11.19 -7.09
CA MET A 1 6.62 -9.91 -6.63
C MET A 1 6.39 -9.97 -5.13
N ARG A 2 6.81 -8.96 -4.42
CA ARG A 2 6.56 -8.84 -2.98
C ARG A 2 5.52 -7.77 -2.74
N VAL A 3 4.42 -8.14 -2.09
CA VAL A 3 3.31 -7.23 -1.82
C VAL A 3 3.11 -7.11 -0.32
N GLU A 4 3.17 -5.88 0.18
CA GLU A 4 3.08 -5.60 1.61
C GLU A 4 2.04 -4.51 1.86
N VAL A 5 1.25 -4.70 2.92
CA VAL A 5 0.31 -3.69 3.39
C VAL A 5 0.68 -3.37 4.84
N PHE A 6 1.07 -2.13 5.06
CA PHE A 6 1.42 -1.62 6.39
C PHE A 6 0.21 -0.87 6.94
N TYR A 7 -0.17 -1.17 8.17
CA TYR A 7 -1.39 -0.60 8.75
C TYR A 7 -1.24 -0.35 10.25
N VAL A 8 -2.05 0.57 10.78
CA VAL A 8 -2.17 0.72 12.23
C VAL A 8 -3.27 -0.20 12.74
N PRO A 9 -3.16 -0.72 13.97
CA PRO A 9 -4.22 -1.55 14.56
C PRO A 9 -5.56 -0.81 14.56
N ASN A 10 -6.63 -1.55 14.28
CA ASN A 10 -8.00 -1.03 14.23
C ASN A 10 -8.26 -0.01 13.10
N CYS A 11 -7.41 0.00 12.07
CA CYS A 11 -7.66 0.83 10.89
C CYS A 11 -8.92 0.34 10.16
N PRO A 12 -9.95 1.20 9.99
CA PRO A 12 -11.20 0.77 9.38
C PRO A 12 -11.06 0.45 7.88
N HIS A 13 -10.03 0.97 7.23
CA HIS A 13 -9.83 0.77 5.79
C HIS A 13 -8.89 -0.39 5.46
N HIS A 14 -8.18 -0.94 6.45
CA HIS A 14 -7.21 -2.00 6.23
C HIS A 14 -7.83 -3.25 5.60
N PRO A 15 -8.93 -3.83 6.13
CA PRO A 15 -9.50 -5.04 5.52
C PRO A 15 -9.99 -4.80 4.10
N THR A 16 -10.61 -3.64 3.84
CA THR A 16 -11.11 -3.31 2.50
C THR A 16 -9.97 -3.15 1.52
N ALA A 17 -8.89 -2.46 1.90
CA ALA A 17 -7.73 -2.28 1.05
C ALA A 17 -7.09 -3.62 0.68
N VAL A 18 -6.96 -4.53 1.65
CA VAL A 18 -6.41 -5.87 1.40
C VAL A 18 -7.31 -6.65 0.46
N SER A 19 -8.62 -6.60 0.69
CA SER A 19 -9.58 -7.31 -0.16
C SER A 19 -9.53 -6.83 -1.61
N GLN A 20 -9.48 -5.51 -1.81
CA GLN A 20 -9.39 -4.92 -3.15
C GLN A 20 -8.07 -5.27 -3.83
N LEU A 21 -6.98 -5.23 -3.08
CA LEU A 21 -5.66 -5.58 -3.61
C LEU A 21 -5.62 -7.06 -4.03
N LYS A 22 -6.22 -7.95 -3.25
CA LYS A 22 -6.34 -9.36 -3.63
C LYS A 22 -7.11 -9.51 -4.94
N ALA A 23 -8.19 -8.76 -5.11
CA ALA A 23 -8.99 -8.82 -6.33
C ALA A 23 -8.19 -8.33 -7.54
N VAL A 24 -7.42 -7.26 -7.37
CA VAL A 24 -6.54 -6.74 -8.43
C VAL A 24 -5.49 -7.77 -8.82
N LEU A 25 -4.82 -8.36 -7.84
CA LEU A 25 -3.80 -9.39 -8.11
C LEU A 25 -4.38 -10.59 -8.83
N ARG A 26 -5.57 -11.02 -8.40
CA ARG A 26 -6.26 -12.15 -9.04
C ARG A 26 -6.64 -11.82 -10.48
N ALA A 27 -7.15 -10.63 -10.73
CA ALA A 27 -7.53 -10.19 -12.07
C ALA A 27 -6.32 -10.09 -13.00
N GLU A 28 -5.13 -9.76 -12.46
CA GLU A 28 -3.90 -9.71 -13.23
C GLU A 28 -3.19 -11.07 -13.34
N GLY A 29 -3.77 -12.10 -12.74
CA GLY A 29 -3.21 -13.45 -12.81
C GLY A 29 -1.94 -13.64 -11.98
N ILE A 30 -1.78 -12.90 -10.90
CA ILE A 30 -0.58 -12.94 -10.07
C ILE A 30 -0.87 -13.70 -8.77
N PRO A 31 -0.35 -14.94 -8.62
CA PRO A 31 -0.59 -15.75 -7.43
C PRO A 31 0.43 -15.41 -6.35
N VAL A 32 0.26 -14.28 -5.69
CA VAL A 32 1.17 -13.81 -4.65
C VAL A 32 0.41 -13.58 -3.35
N GLU A 33 1.08 -13.84 -2.23
CA GLU A 33 0.53 -13.55 -0.91
C GLU A 33 0.79 -12.09 -0.54
N ILE A 34 -0.17 -11.52 0.19
CA ILE A 34 -0.03 -10.17 0.73
C ILE A 34 0.48 -10.29 2.16
N HIS A 35 1.60 -9.65 2.44
CA HIS A 35 2.16 -9.58 3.79
C HIS A 35 1.58 -8.35 4.50
N GLU A 36 0.83 -8.59 5.57
CA GLU A 36 0.21 -7.53 6.35
C GLU A 36 1.07 -7.24 7.57
N VAL A 37 1.53 -5.99 7.68
CA VAL A 37 2.45 -5.58 8.73
C VAL A 37 1.83 -4.50 9.61
N SER A 38 1.67 -4.79 10.89
CA SER A 38 1.14 -3.84 11.85
C SER A 38 2.23 -2.85 12.27
N VAL A 39 1.92 -1.55 12.22
CA VAL A 39 2.81 -0.49 12.65
C VAL A 39 2.26 0.10 13.93
N THR A 40 2.96 -0.08 15.04
CA THR A 40 2.43 0.20 16.38
C THR A 40 3.09 1.35 17.11
N ASN A 41 4.19 1.89 16.58
CA ASN A 41 4.87 3.00 17.23
C ASN A 41 5.55 3.92 16.21
N THR A 42 5.86 5.13 16.66
CA THR A 42 6.43 6.17 15.81
C THR A 42 7.80 5.79 15.24
N LYS A 43 8.61 5.11 16.02
CA LYS A 43 9.93 4.69 15.57
C LYS A 43 9.83 3.73 14.39
N ALA A 44 8.96 2.74 14.48
CA ALA A 44 8.72 1.81 13.39
C ALA A 44 8.16 2.53 12.16
N ALA A 45 7.27 3.50 12.37
CA ALA A 45 6.71 4.29 11.28
C ALA A 45 7.81 5.05 10.52
N GLN A 46 8.76 5.62 11.24
CA GLN A 46 9.89 6.33 10.63
C GLN A 46 10.81 5.39 9.86
N GLU A 47 11.15 4.26 10.47
CA GLU A 47 12.04 3.26 9.85
C GLU A 47 11.46 2.68 8.57
N LEU A 48 10.14 2.44 8.56
CA LEU A 48 9.44 1.86 7.41
C LEU A 48 8.98 2.90 6.41
N ARG A 49 9.21 4.19 6.68
CA ARG A 49 8.68 5.29 5.88
C ARG A 49 7.17 5.17 5.71
N PHE A 50 6.51 4.91 6.82
CA PHE A 50 5.06 4.71 6.86
C PHE A 50 4.33 6.04 6.72
N ARG A 51 3.61 6.21 5.63
CA ARG A 51 2.96 7.47 5.27
C ARG A 51 1.49 7.50 5.69
N GLY A 52 1.09 6.64 6.57
CA GLY A 52 -0.28 6.53 7.03
C GLY A 52 -0.90 5.20 6.68
N SER A 53 -2.02 4.87 7.31
CA SER A 53 -2.67 3.57 7.16
C SER A 53 -3.85 3.63 6.19
N PRO A 54 -3.96 2.69 5.26
CA PRO A 54 -2.97 1.68 4.94
C PRO A 54 -1.91 2.19 3.94
N THR A 55 -0.70 1.71 4.06
CA THR A 55 0.36 1.95 3.06
C THR A 55 0.60 0.65 2.31
N VAL A 56 0.48 0.67 1.00
CA VAL A 56 0.70 -0.51 0.15
C VAL A 56 2.01 -0.34 -0.59
N LYS A 57 2.87 -1.36 -0.48
CA LYS A 57 4.15 -1.38 -1.20
C LYS A 57 4.25 -2.63 -2.05
N ILE A 58 4.70 -2.46 -3.29
CA ILE A 58 4.97 -3.57 -4.20
C ILE A 58 6.45 -3.52 -4.56
N ASN A 59 7.15 -4.60 -4.25
CA ASN A 59 8.61 -4.68 -4.41
C ASN A 59 9.34 -3.54 -3.69
N GLY A 60 8.83 -3.17 -2.52
CA GLY A 60 9.41 -2.11 -1.69
C GLY A 60 9.05 -0.70 -2.10
N ARG A 61 8.24 -0.53 -3.15
CA ARG A 61 7.82 0.79 -3.64
C ARG A 61 6.38 1.08 -3.26
N ASP A 62 6.15 2.28 -2.73
CA ASP A 62 4.81 2.75 -2.40
C ASP A 62 4.00 2.91 -3.69
N ILE A 63 2.76 2.39 -3.70
CA ILE A 63 1.92 2.45 -4.90
C ILE A 63 1.50 3.87 -5.28
N ALA A 64 1.54 4.81 -4.33
CA ALA A 64 1.27 6.22 -4.60
C ALA A 64 2.50 6.98 -5.11
N GLY A 65 3.61 6.26 -5.31
CA GLY A 65 4.88 6.85 -5.71
C GLY A 65 5.67 7.32 -4.51
N GLU A 66 6.98 7.51 -4.70
CA GLU A 66 7.85 8.01 -3.65
C GLU A 66 7.76 9.53 -3.59
N SER A 67 7.57 10.06 -2.40
CA SER A 67 7.57 11.49 -2.20
C SER A 67 8.99 12.01 -2.17
N GLN A 68 9.21 13.15 -2.80
CA GLN A 68 10.49 13.83 -2.74
C GLN A 68 10.55 14.84 -1.60
N GLU A 69 9.39 15.13 -1.01
CA GLU A 69 9.30 16.04 0.12
C GLU A 69 9.51 15.27 1.42
N PRO A 70 10.20 15.85 2.41
CA PRO A 70 10.26 15.23 3.71
C PRO A 70 8.87 15.23 4.33
N GLU A 71 8.38 14.04 4.65
CA GLU A 71 7.06 13.87 5.23
C GLU A 71 7.15 13.40 6.67
N SER A 72 6.14 13.77 7.45
CA SER A 72 5.97 13.20 8.77
C SER A 72 5.44 11.78 8.62
N PHE A 73 6.16 10.84 9.21
CA PHE A 73 5.67 9.46 9.26
C PHE A 73 4.93 9.28 10.58
N ALA A 74 3.63 9.08 10.50
CA ALA A 74 2.77 9.08 11.67
C ALA A 74 1.76 7.94 11.63
N LEU A 75 1.29 7.56 12.82
CA LEU A 75 0.27 6.53 12.99
C LEU A 75 -1.11 7.12 12.73
N ALA A 76 -1.41 7.45 11.49
CA ALA A 76 -2.63 8.13 11.10
C ALA A 76 -3.20 7.53 9.82
N CYS A 77 -4.43 7.91 9.49
CA CYS A 77 -5.03 7.54 8.22
C CYS A 77 -4.31 8.24 7.07
N ARG A 78 -4.10 7.53 5.99
CA ARG A 78 -3.46 8.07 4.82
C ARG A 78 -4.47 8.67 3.87
N ILE A 79 -4.09 9.76 3.20
CA ILE A 79 -4.91 10.37 2.17
C ILE A 79 -4.29 10.04 0.81
N TYR A 80 -5.05 9.35 -0.04
CA TYR A 80 -4.61 9.01 -1.39
C TYR A 80 -5.21 9.99 -2.38
N ALA A 81 -4.41 10.47 -3.32
CA ALA A 81 -4.90 11.35 -4.39
C ALA A 81 -5.94 10.61 -5.23
N GLY A 82 -7.06 11.27 -5.50
CA GLY A 82 -8.14 10.69 -6.31
C GLY A 82 -8.98 9.66 -5.60
N ALA A 83 -8.77 9.44 -4.29
CA ALA A 83 -9.52 8.45 -3.54
C ALA A 83 -10.97 8.90 -3.31
N LYS A 84 -11.90 7.95 -3.41
CA LYS A 84 -13.32 8.20 -3.10
C LYS A 84 -13.56 8.23 -1.60
N GLU A 85 -12.73 7.51 -0.84
CA GLU A 85 -12.79 7.46 0.61
C GLU A 85 -11.42 7.74 1.20
N VAL A 86 -11.40 8.49 2.31
CA VAL A 86 -10.15 8.76 3.04
C VAL A 86 -9.54 7.45 3.51
N GLY A 87 -8.26 7.28 3.29
CA GLY A 87 -7.54 6.11 3.73
C GLY A 87 -7.62 4.90 2.80
N LEU A 88 -8.38 4.99 1.72
CA LEU A 88 -8.55 3.87 0.79
C LEU A 88 -7.91 4.20 -0.56
N PRO A 89 -6.87 3.48 -0.99
CA PRO A 89 -6.25 3.75 -2.27
C PRO A 89 -7.19 3.44 -3.43
N PRO A 90 -7.18 4.27 -4.49
CA PRO A 90 -7.98 3.98 -5.68
C PRO A 90 -7.60 2.65 -6.32
N ILE A 91 -8.59 1.94 -6.85
CA ILE A 91 -8.34 0.65 -7.53
C ILE A 91 -7.39 0.84 -8.71
N GLU A 92 -7.55 1.92 -9.47
CA GLU A 92 -6.70 2.22 -10.61
C GLU A 92 -5.23 2.39 -10.20
N MET A 93 -4.99 2.94 -9.02
CA MET A 93 -3.64 3.07 -8.48
C MET A 93 -3.03 1.71 -8.19
N MET A 94 -3.80 0.80 -7.61
CA MET A 94 -3.37 -0.57 -7.35
C MET A 94 -3.08 -1.31 -8.66
N GLN A 95 -3.98 -1.19 -9.64
CA GLN A 95 -3.82 -1.82 -10.94
C GLN A 95 -2.55 -1.34 -11.65
N SER A 96 -2.33 -0.02 -11.67
CA SER A 96 -1.15 0.56 -12.30
C SER A 96 0.14 0.09 -11.64
N ALA A 97 0.16 0.05 -10.31
CA ALA A 97 1.35 -0.38 -9.58
C ALA A 97 1.67 -1.86 -9.81
N VAL A 98 0.64 -2.71 -9.83
CA VAL A 98 0.81 -4.14 -10.07
C VAL A 98 1.31 -4.39 -11.50
N ARG A 99 0.73 -3.71 -12.48
CA ARG A 99 1.16 -3.85 -13.88
C ARG A 99 2.58 -3.37 -14.09
N GLU A 100 2.95 -2.26 -13.47
CA GLU A 100 4.31 -1.72 -13.55
C GLU A 100 5.33 -2.69 -12.94
N ALA A 101 5.01 -3.25 -11.78
CA ALA A 101 5.88 -4.22 -11.12
C ALA A 101 6.03 -5.49 -11.97
N ARG A 102 4.94 -5.96 -12.60
CA ARG A 102 4.98 -7.14 -13.44
C ARG A 102 5.86 -6.93 -14.68
N LYS A 103 5.81 -5.74 -15.27
CA LYS A 103 6.69 -5.40 -16.40
C LYS A 103 8.15 -5.53 -16.03
N GLY A 104 8.54 -5.05 -14.84
CA GLY A 104 9.91 -5.15 -14.37
C GLY A 104 10.37 -6.58 -14.15
N GLU A 105 9.44 -7.50 -13.90
CA GLU A 105 9.75 -8.89 -13.61
C GLU A 105 9.78 -9.78 -14.86
N THR A 106 9.28 -9.29 -15.98
CA THR A 106 9.17 -10.09 -17.20
C THR A 106 10.32 -9.89 -18.19
N THR A 107 11.31 -9.12 -17.82
CA THR A 107 12.49 -8.88 -18.66
C THR A 107 13.60 -9.95 -18.55
#